data_6bd4502c3b93d7dc1c110225144dd133
#
_entry.id   6bd4502c3b93d7dc1c110225144dd133
#
_cell.length_a   1.000
_cell.length_b   1.000
_cell.length_c   1.000
_cell.angle_alpha   90.00
_cell.angle_beta   90.00
_cell.angle_gamma   90.00
#
_symmetry.space_group_name_H-M   'P 1'
#
loop_
_entity.id
_entity.type
_entity.pdbx_description
1 polymer ?
#
loop_
_entity_poly.entity_id
_entity_poly.type
_entity_poly.pdbx_seq_one_letter_code
_entity_poly.pdbx_strand_id
1 'polypeptide(L)'
;GNNAWVRDHIYGIEKDYRLARVAKISLFMNGAGEGNIIFGDGLENAPDKGIENGTFDILVANPPYAVKDFKQHLQLKNNSFTLLDRIGMNGGEIETLFVERIAQLLKPQGVAAVILPSSILSNDSASYTGARERLLQNFYIRGIAAFGSKTFGATGTNTVVMFLEKFNEPPKQIDLSADSVDAIFSGAELAGWKDRDIFEAYLAQIDIDENEYRAFLNKSLSVADLEGSEYFKMYVMAFADSSDAKNLLKTKAYKQKSADEQAAAYLERLYSYASSIEREKLFYFSLVYQQTTVIITAPADN
;
A
#
# COMPACT_ATOMS: atom_id res chain seq x y z
N GLY A 1 0.87 39.87 -14.76
CA GLY A 1 1.88 38.82 -14.98
C GLY A 1 1.49 37.97 -16.18
N ASN A 2 2.46 37.50 -16.93
CA ASN A 2 2.19 36.60 -18.06
C ASN A 2 1.88 35.20 -17.54
N ASN A 3 0.63 34.75 -17.56
CA ASN A 3 0.17 33.45 -17.12
C ASN A 3 0.05 32.44 -18.29
N ALA A 4 0.70 32.71 -19.43
CA ALA A 4 0.65 31.83 -20.61
C ALA A 4 1.16 30.40 -20.30
N TRP A 5 2.07 30.26 -19.33
CA TRP A 5 2.59 28.99 -18.88
C TRP A 5 1.50 28.02 -18.35
N VAL A 6 0.39 28.55 -17.81
CA VAL A 6 -0.71 27.69 -17.32
C VAL A 6 -1.35 26.92 -18.47
N ARG A 7 -1.56 27.59 -19.61
CA ARG A 7 -2.10 26.93 -20.79
C ARG A 7 -1.20 25.81 -21.30
N ASP A 8 0.11 26.00 -21.17
CA ASP A 8 1.08 25.08 -21.78
C ASP A 8 1.52 23.96 -20.82
N HIS A 9 1.31 24.16 -19.49
CA HIS A 9 1.88 23.26 -18.47
C HIS A 9 0.89 22.74 -17.40
N ILE A 10 -0.32 23.30 -17.29
CA ILE A 10 -1.32 22.87 -16.31
C ILE A 10 -2.40 22.04 -16.99
N TYR A 11 -2.58 20.81 -16.53
CA TYR A 11 -3.54 19.84 -17.05
C TYR A 11 -4.41 19.32 -15.93
N GLY A 12 -5.65 18.97 -16.24
CA GLY A 12 -6.55 18.32 -15.29
C GLY A 12 -7.59 17.49 -16.00
N ILE A 13 -7.99 16.40 -15.38
CA ILE A 13 -9.11 15.56 -15.83
C ILE A 13 -10.14 15.51 -14.70
N GLU A 14 -11.38 15.76 -15.02
CA GLU A 14 -12.51 15.68 -14.10
C GLU A 14 -13.68 14.95 -14.77
N LYS A 15 -14.23 13.96 -14.06
CA LYS A 15 -15.29 13.10 -14.58
C LYS A 15 -16.69 13.72 -14.47
N ASP A 16 -16.89 14.65 -13.53
CA ASP A 16 -18.12 15.45 -13.45
C ASP A 16 -18.01 16.69 -14.35
N TYR A 17 -18.89 16.77 -15.32
CA TYR A 17 -18.91 17.88 -16.27
C TYR A 17 -19.06 19.25 -15.60
N ARG A 18 -19.86 19.34 -14.53
CA ARG A 18 -20.07 20.59 -13.77
C ARG A 18 -18.81 21.01 -13.05
N LEU A 19 -18.15 20.05 -12.38
CA LEU A 19 -16.89 20.30 -11.68
C LEU A 19 -15.75 20.65 -12.65
N ALA A 20 -15.67 20.01 -13.81
CA ALA A 20 -14.73 20.38 -14.86
C ALA A 20 -14.91 21.85 -15.31
N ARG A 21 -16.17 22.32 -15.44
CA ARG A 21 -16.46 23.72 -15.74
C ARG A 21 -16.08 24.66 -14.60
N VAL A 22 -16.39 24.28 -13.35
CA VAL A 22 -16.00 25.06 -12.17
C VAL A 22 -14.49 25.20 -12.10
N ALA A 23 -13.73 24.12 -12.32
CA ALA A 23 -12.27 24.16 -12.37
C ALA A 23 -11.74 25.13 -13.43
N LYS A 24 -12.30 25.11 -14.66
CA LYS A 24 -11.95 26.08 -15.72
C LYS A 24 -12.23 27.52 -15.30
N ILE A 25 -13.41 27.78 -14.73
CA ILE A 25 -13.79 29.13 -14.27
C ILE A 25 -12.84 29.58 -13.15
N SER A 26 -12.51 28.69 -12.22
CA SER A 26 -11.58 29.01 -11.13
C SER A 26 -10.19 29.39 -11.66
N LEU A 27 -9.65 28.62 -12.62
CA LEU A 27 -8.38 28.97 -13.28
C LEU A 27 -8.45 30.33 -13.95
N PHE A 28 -9.51 30.57 -14.71
CA PHE A 28 -9.72 31.87 -15.41
C PHE A 28 -9.77 33.03 -14.41
N MET A 29 -10.55 32.91 -13.33
CA MET A 29 -10.66 33.97 -12.31
C MET A 29 -9.35 34.21 -11.56
N ASN A 30 -8.49 33.22 -11.45
CA ASN A 30 -7.14 33.37 -10.89
C ASN A 30 -6.10 33.84 -11.93
N GLY A 31 -6.54 34.28 -13.09
CA GLY A 31 -5.67 34.86 -14.13
C GLY A 31 -4.90 33.82 -14.95
N ALA A 32 -5.27 32.55 -14.84
CA ALA A 32 -4.61 31.45 -15.52
C ALA A 32 -5.13 31.22 -16.97
N GLY A 33 -6.12 31.96 -17.41
CA GLY A 33 -6.72 31.79 -18.76
C GLY A 33 -7.52 30.48 -18.87
N GLU A 34 -7.64 29.96 -20.07
CA GLU A 34 -8.25 28.64 -20.33
C GLU A 34 -7.23 27.53 -20.04
N GLY A 35 -7.23 26.99 -18.83
CA GLY A 35 -6.39 25.82 -18.48
C GLY A 35 -6.83 24.56 -19.23
N ASN A 36 -5.93 23.57 -19.36
CA ASN A 36 -6.21 22.29 -20.03
C ASN A 36 -7.01 21.35 -19.10
N ILE A 37 -8.21 21.77 -18.69
CA ILE A 37 -9.11 20.92 -17.93
C ILE A 37 -10.00 20.14 -18.90
N ILE A 38 -9.93 18.82 -18.81
CA ILE A 38 -10.64 17.91 -19.69
C ILE A 38 -11.78 17.26 -18.91
N PHE A 39 -12.96 17.22 -19.52
CA PHE A 39 -14.04 16.36 -19.05
C PHE A 39 -13.75 14.93 -19.54
N GLY A 40 -13.47 14.01 -18.61
CA GLY A 40 -13.08 12.65 -18.96
C GLY A 40 -12.78 11.77 -17.74
N ASP A 41 -12.41 10.53 -17.99
CA ASP A 41 -12.00 9.59 -16.93
C ASP A 41 -10.51 9.79 -16.59
N GLY A 42 -10.21 10.05 -15.32
CA GLY A 42 -8.84 10.24 -14.84
C GLY A 42 -7.92 9.02 -15.01
N LEU A 43 -8.50 7.83 -15.20
CA LEU A 43 -7.78 6.60 -15.46
C LEU A 43 -7.37 6.44 -16.94
N GLU A 44 -7.88 7.28 -17.84
CA GLU A 44 -7.60 7.22 -19.29
C GLU A 44 -6.46 8.14 -19.71
N ASN A 45 -5.78 7.77 -20.79
CA ASN A 45 -4.92 8.67 -21.54
C ASN A 45 -5.74 9.50 -22.51
N ALA A 46 -5.30 10.72 -22.77
CA ALA A 46 -5.83 11.63 -23.78
C ALA A 46 -4.67 12.25 -24.56
N PRO A 47 -4.02 11.50 -25.47
CA PRO A 47 -2.81 11.95 -26.17
C PRO A 47 -3.04 13.23 -26.99
N ASP A 48 -4.22 13.36 -27.59
CA ASP A 48 -4.64 14.57 -28.33
C ASP A 48 -4.76 15.81 -27.44
N LYS A 49 -4.73 15.64 -26.13
CA LYS A 49 -4.77 16.70 -25.11
C LYS A 49 -3.49 16.79 -24.29
N GLY A 50 -2.43 16.08 -24.67
CA GLY A 50 -1.16 16.07 -23.96
C GLY A 50 -1.15 15.27 -22.64
N ILE A 51 -2.11 14.38 -22.44
CA ILE A 51 -2.17 13.52 -21.23
C ILE A 51 -1.76 12.11 -21.60
N GLU A 52 -0.50 11.82 -21.37
CA GLU A 52 0.14 10.54 -21.67
C GLU A 52 1.00 10.05 -20.50
N ASN A 53 1.36 8.77 -20.53
CA ASN A 53 2.24 8.19 -19.54
C ASN A 53 3.64 8.81 -19.60
N GLY A 54 4.25 9.05 -18.43
CA GLY A 54 5.61 9.55 -18.31
C GLY A 54 5.81 10.99 -18.80
N THR A 55 4.77 11.84 -18.76
CA THR A 55 4.85 13.22 -19.28
C THR A 55 4.85 14.31 -18.22
N PHE A 56 4.44 13.99 -16.98
CA PHE A 56 4.27 15.00 -15.93
C PHE A 56 5.41 15.02 -14.93
N ASP A 57 5.82 16.22 -14.54
CA ASP A 57 6.84 16.44 -13.51
C ASP A 57 6.21 16.50 -12.11
N ILE A 58 4.99 17.05 -12.01
CA ILE A 58 4.26 17.22 -10.74
C ILE A 58 2.83 16.73 -10.93
N LEU A 59 2.33 15.97 -9.95
CA LEU A 59 0.96 15.50 -9.93
C LEU A 59 0.32 15.78 -8.57
N VAL A 60 -0.88 16.35 -8.57
CA VAL A 60 -1.70 16.51 -7.37
C VAL A 60 -3.05 15.87 -7.63
N ALA A 61 -3.48 14.98 -6.75
CA ALA A 61 -4.74 14.26 -6.93
C ALA A 61 -5.50 14.05 -5.61
N ASN A 62 -6.81 14.12 -5.74
CA ASN A 62 -7.76 13.64 -4.74
C ASN A 62 -8.72 12.68 -5.46
N PRO A 63 -8.33 11.41 -5.66
CA PRO A 63 -9.15 10.45 -6.37
C PRO A 63 -10.42 10.09 -5.60
N PRO A 64 -11.46 9.56 -6.26
CA PRO A 64 -12.62 9.02 -5.57
C PRO A 64 -12.23 7.79 -4.74
N TYR A 65 -12.92 7.56 -3.62
CA TYR A 65 -12.74 6.37 -2.77
C TYR A 65 -14.00 5.53 -2.69
N ALA A 66 -13.82 4.22 -2.51
CA ALA A 66 -14.88 3.28 -2.18
C ALA A 66 -16.11 3.36 -3.13
N VAL A 67 -15.87 3.50 -4.43
CA VAL A 67 -16.92 3.56 -5.44
C VAL A 67 -17.39 2.13 -5.75
N LYS A 68 -18.50 1.72 -5.17
CA LYS A 68 -19.08 0.39 -5.40
C LYS A 68 -19.35 0.14 -6.89
N ASP A 69 -19.12 -1.10 -7.31
CA ASP A 69 -19.40 -1.58 -8.66
C ASP A 69 -18.76 -0.78 -9.80
N PHE A 70 -17.74 0.05 -9.49
CA PHE A 70 -17.09 0.90 -10.51
C PHE A 70 -16.54 0.07 -11.68
N LYS A 71 -16.08 -1.15 -11.40
CA LYS A 71 -15.48 -2.04 -12.40
C LYS A 71 -16.46 -2.38 -13.52
N GLN A 72 -17.76 -2.46 -13.22
CA GLN A 72 -18.81 -2.72 -14.22
C GLN A 72 -19.02 -1.53 -15.17
N HIS A 73 -18.66 -0.33 -14.74
CA HIS A 73 -18.81 0.92 -15.50
C HIS A 73 -17.48 1.43 -16.08
N LEU A 74 -16.38 0.75 -15.78
CA LEU A 74 -15.06 1.14 -16.26
C LEU A 74 -14.91 0.73 -17.73
N GLN A 75 -14.64 1.69 -18.60
CA GLN A 75 -14.43 1.47 -20.03
C GLN A 75 -13.09 2.07 -20.45
N LEU A 76 -12.01 1.32 -20.18
CA LEU A 76 -10.67 1.74 -20.58
C LEU A 76 -10.45 1.43 -22.07
N LYS A 77 -10.00 2.43 -22.81
CA LYS A 77 -9.70 2.34 -24.25
C LYS A 77 -8.22 2.53 -24.54
N ASN A 78 -7.59 3.45 -23.83
CA ASN A 78 -6.23 3.91 -24.10
C ASN A 78 -5.28 3.68 -22.91
N ASN A 79 -5.70 2.94 -21.91
CA ASN A 79 -4.89 2.61 -20.75
C ASN A 79 -5.24 1.25 -20.16
N SER A 80 -4.35 0.68 -19.35
CA SER A 80 -4.54 -0.60 -18.66
C SER A 80 -3.93 -0.54 -17.26
N PHE A 81 -4.44 -1.38 -16.37
CA PHE A 81 -4.02 -1.46 -14.97
C PHE A 81 -3.84 -2.91 -14.54
N THR A 82 -2.70 -3.22 -13.97
CA THR A 82 -2.41 -4.56 -13.45
C THR A 82 -3.18 -4.85 -12.15
N LEU A 83 -3.49 -3.80 -11.37
CA LEU A 83 -4.25 -3.93 -10.13
C LEU A 83 -5.73 -4.21 -10.36
N LEU A 84 -6.24 -4.01 -11.58
CA LEU A 84 -7.64 -4.25 -11.89
C LEU A 84 -8.06 -5.70 -11.64
N ASP A 85 -7.17 -6.66 -11.88
CA ASP A 85 -7.42 -8.08 -11.64
C ASP A 85 -7.44 -8.47 -10.16
N ARG A 86 -6.83 -7.63 -9.30
CA ARG A 86 -6.84 -7.82 -7.85
C ARG A 86 -8.10 -7.26 -7.16
N ILE A 87 -8.95 -6.54 -7.90
CA ILE A 87 -10.21 -5.97 -7.41
C ILE A 87 -11.35 -6.89 -7.80
N GLY A 88 -12.18 -7.29 -6.83
CA GLY A 88 -13.37 -8.09 -7.10
C GLY A 88 -14.39 -7.37 -8.01
N MET A 89 -15.29 -8.10 -8.64
CA MET A 89 -16.31 -7.52 -9.55
C MET A 89 -17.18 -6.46 -8.86
N ASN A 90 -17.50 -6.65 -7.58
CA ASN A 90 -18.28 -5.71 -6.77
C ASN A 90 -17.40 -4.88 -5.83
N GLY A 91 -16.07 -4.92 -6.03
CA GLY A 91 -15.12 -4.14 -5.25
C GLY A 91 -15.28 -2.65 -5.46
N GLY A 92 -14.89 -1.87 -4.45
CA GLY A 92 -15.02 -0.43 -4.46
C GLY A 92 -13.69 0.31 -4.46
N GLU A 93 -12.57 -0.41 -4.43
CA GLU A 93 -11.23 0.13 -4.14
C GLU A 93 -10.59 0.82 -5.37
N ILE A 94 -11.35 1.71 -6.02
CA ILE A 94 -10.92 2.45 -7.22
C ILE A 94 -9.66 3.29 -6.96
N GLU A 95 -9.47 3.78 -5.72
CA GLU A 95 -8.30 4.55 -5.30
C GLU A 95 -6.98 3.79 -5.51
N THR A 96 -7.00 2.46 -5.46
CA THR A 96 -5.82 1.64 -5.73
C THR A 96 -5.35 1.75 -7.18
N LEU A 97 -6.27 1.88 -8.14
CA LEU A 97 -5.94 2.13 -9.54
C LEU A 97 -5.31 3.51 -9.74
N PHE A 98 -5.71 4.50 -8.94
CA PHE A 98 -5.08 5.82 -8.99
C PHE A 98 -3.64 5.81 -8.51
N VAL A 99 -3.27 4.92 -7.59
CA VAL A 99 -1.86 4.69 -7.22
C VAL A 99 -1.05 4.24 -8.44
N GLU A 100 -1.56 3.28 -9.20
CA GLU A 100 -0.92 2.82 -10.43
C GLU A 100 -0.91 3.92 -11.50
N ARG A 101 -2.01 4.69 -11.60
CA ARG A 101 -2.13 5.83 -12.53
C ARG A 101 -1.08 6.91 -12.27
N ILE A 102 -0.82 7.24 -11.02
CA ILE A 102 0.22 8.22 -10.65
C ILE A 102 1.60 7.73 -11.11
N ALA A 103 1.89 6.45 -10.92
CA ALA A 103 3.13 5.86 -11.39
C ALA A 103 3.25 5.90 -12.93
N GLN A 104 2.13 5.73 -13.65
CA GLN A 104 2.13 5.82 -15.10
C GLN A 104 2.37 7.25 -15.60
N LEU A 105 1.70 8.24 -15.04
CA LEU A 105 1.72 9.63 -15.52
C LEU A 105 3.04 10.35 -15.27
N LEU A 106 3.67 10.10 -14.13
CA LEU A 106 4.88 10.81 -13.73
C LEU A 106 6.10 10.36 -14.53
N LYS A 107 6.94 11.32 -14.87
CA LYS A 107 8.32 11.09 -15.32
C LYS A 107 9.16 10.46 -14.20
N PRO A 108 10.31 9.82 -14.50
CA PRO A 108 11.35 9.61 -13.49
C PRO A 108 11.66 10.88 -12.73
N GLN A 109 11.87 10.80 -11.42
CA GLN A 109 12.09 11.94 -10.50
C GLN A 109 10.89 12.92 -10.37
N GLY A 110 9.77 12.65 -11.03
CA GLY A 110 8.54 13.41 -10.82
C GLY A 110 7.97 13.22 -9.42
N VAL A 111 7.25 14.23 -8.92
CA VAL A 111 6.72 14.25 -7.56
C VAL A 111 5.20 14.25 -7.56
N ALA A 112 4.61 13.62 -6.55
CA ALA A 112 3.16 13.66 -6.35
C ALA A 112 2.78 14.00 -4.92
N ALA A 113 1.62 14.67 -4.80
CA ALA A 113 0.86 14.75 -3.55
C ALA A 113 -0.53 14.16 -3.79
N VAL A 114 -0.86 13.08 -3.10
CA VAL A 114 -2.12 12.37 -3.32
C VAL A 114 -2.86 12.14 -2.00
N ILE A 115 -4.15 12.47 -2.00
CA ILE A 115 -5.03 12.17 -0.88
C ILE A 115 -5.58 10.77 -1.08
N LEU A 116 -5.39 9.91 -0.08
CA LEU A 116 -5.86 8.51 -0.11
C LEU A 116 -6.55 8.18 1.22
N PRO A 117 -7.46 7.20 1.25
CA PRO A 117 -7.99 6.70 2.51
C PRO A 117 -6.85 6.04 3.31
N SER A 118 -6.89 6.17 4.65
CA SER A 118 -5.85 5.61 5.52
C SER A 118 -5.73 4.08 5.42
N SER A 119 -6.76 3.41 4.90
CA SER A 119 -6.74 1.98 4.57
C SER A 119 -5.62 1.60 3.58
N ILE A 120 -5.11 2.55 2.79
CA ILE A 120 -3.94 2.30 1.92
C ILE A 120 -2.72 1.83 2.71
N LEU A 121 -2.59 2.23 3.98
CA LEU A 121 -1.46 1.90 4.84
C LEU A 121 -1.59 0.53 5.53
N SER A 122 -2.81 0.02 5.73
CA SER A 122 -3.04 -1.11 6.65
C SER A 122 -4.05 -2.17 6.20
N ASN A 123 -4.82 -1.94 5.13
CA ASN A 123 -5.80 -2.93 4.68
C ASN A 123 -5.12 -4.09 3.96
N ASP A 124 -5.50 -5.34 4.29
CA ASP A 124 -4.85 -6.58 3.81
C ASP A 124 -5.51 -7.18 2.57
N SER A 125 -6.48 -6.48 1.95
CA SER A 125 -7.07 -6.98 0.71
C SER A 125 -6.04 -6.97 -0.43
N ALA A 126 -6.21 -7.87 -1.40
CA ALA A 126 -5.28 -8.04 -2.52
C ALA A 126 -5.07 -6.75 -3.33
N SER A 127 -6.10 -5.91 -3.44
CA SER A 127 -6.03 -4.61 -4.12
C SER A 127 -5.15 -3.61 -3.37
N TYR A 128 -5.32 -3.49 -2.04
CA TYR A 128 -4.51 -2.58 -1.22
C TYR A 128 -3.06 -3.06 -1.05
N THR A 129 -2.85 -4.36 -0.87
CA THR A 129 -1.50 -4.95 -0.86
C THR A 129 -0.78 -4.66 -2.18
N GLY A 130 -1.45 -4.90 -3.30
CA GLY A 130 -0.90 -4.57 -4.62
C GLY A 130 -0.63 -3.08 -4.83
N ALA A 131 -1.46 -2.18 -4.28
CA ALA A 131 -1.22 -0.75 -4.36
C ALA A 131 0.02 -0.35 -3.54
N ARG A 132 0.24 -0.91 -2.33
CA ARG A 132 1.48 -0.71 -1.56
C ARG A 132 2.70 -1.23 -2.29
N GLU A 133 2.62 -2.41 -2.92
CA GLU A 133 3.69 -2.93 -3.78
C GLU A 133 4.03 -1.92 -4.89
N ARG A 134 3.02 -1.37 -5.58
CA ARG A 134 3.24 -0.37 -6.63
C ARG A 134 3.85 0.92 -6.10
N LEU A 135 3.43 1.40 -4.93
CA LEU A 135 4.04 2.55 -4.27
C LEU A 135 5.53 2.31 -4.02
N LEU A 136 5.87 1.20 -3.39
CA LEU A 136 7.24 0.89 -3.00
C LEU A 136 8.15 0.52 -4.18
N GLN A 137 7.60 0.00 -5.28
CA GLN A 137 8.33 -0.25 -6.53
C GLN A 137 8.72 1.02 -7.26
N ASN A 138 7.89 2.06 -7.18
CA ASN A 138 8.01 3.21 -8.05
C ASN A 138 8.45 4.49 -7.34
N PHE A 139 8.27 4.57 -6.00
CA PHE A 139 8.41 5.84 -5.28
C PHE A 139 9.24 5.75 -4.00
N TYR A 140 9.97 6.83 -3.72
CA TYR A 140 10.30 7.21 -2.36
C TYR A 140 9.05 7.83 -1.73
N ILE A 141 8.65 7.36 -0.56
CA ILE A 141 7.62 7.97 0.25
C ILE A 141 8.29 9.05 1.10
N ARG A 142 8.22 10.31 0.66
CA ARG A 142 8.91 11.44 1.31
C ARG A 142 8.17 11.94 2.55
N GLY A 143 6.85 11.80 2.57
CA GLY A 143 6.07 12.20 3.71
C GLY A 143 4.66 11.62 3.69
N ILE A 144 4.08 11.49 4.88
CA ILE A 144 2.69 11.10 5.11
C ILE A 144 2.09 12.09 6.11
N ALA A 145 1.05 12.82 5.69
CA ALA A 145 0.27 13.66 6.58
C ALA A 145 -1.09 13.02 6.84
N ALA A 146 -1.35 12.63 8.08
CA ALA A 146 -2.61 12.01 8.47
C ALA A 146 -3.65 13.06 8.86
N PHE A 147 -4.88 12.94 8.32
CA PHE A 147 -6.02 13.77 8.64
C PHE A 147 -7.03 13.01 9.47
N GLY A 148 -7.70 13.74 10.38
CA GLY A 148 -8.78 13.19 11.17
C GLY A 148 -10.06 12.93 10.34
N SER A 149 -10.97 12.14 10.91
CA SER A 149 -12.23 11.70 10.28
C SER A 149 -13.20 12.82 9.88
N LYS A 150 -13.02 14.03 10.43
CA LYS A 150 -13.89 15.20 10.15
C LYS A 150 -13.36 16.10 9.03
N THR A 151 -12.18 15.83 8.48
CA THR A 151 -11.53 16.70 7.49
C THR A 151 -12.33 16.78 6.19
N PHE A 152 -12.96 15.70 5.77
CA PHE A 152 -13.77 15.64 4.53
C PHE A 152 -15.28 15.53 4.82
N GLY A 153 -15.75 16.20 5.86
CA GLY A 153 -17.19 16.34 6.16
C GLY A 153 -17.82 15.05 6.70
N ALA A 154 -18.98 14.68 6.17
CA ALA A 154 -19.82 13.62 6.72
C ALA A 154 -19.36 12.19 6.42
N THR A 155 -18.27 11.98 5.71
CA THR A 155 -17.86 10.63 5.25
C THR A 155 -17.26 9.77 6.33
N GLY A 156 -16.79 10.35 7.44
CA GLY A 156 -16.14 9.62 8.53
C GLY A 156 -14.85 8.85 8.14
N THR A 157 -14.37 9.03 6.91
CA THR A 157 -13.19 8.34 6.40
C THR A 157 -11.93 9.08 6.82
N ASN A 158 -11.06 8.40 7.54
CA ASN A 158 -9.70 8.88 7.79
C ASN A 158 -8.91 8.85 6.47
N THR A 159 -8.18 9.93 6.22
CA THR A 159 -7.38 10.07 5.01
C THR A 159 -5.95 10.45 5.32
N VAL A 160 -5.07 10.19 4.37
CA VAL A 160 -3.67 10.62 4.40
C VAL A 160 -3.33 11.37 3.12
N VAL A 161 -2.46 12.35 3.20
CA VAL A 161 -1.75 12.85 2.03
C VAL A 161 -0.41 12.15 1.98
N MET A 162 -0.12 11.49 0.88
CA MET A 162 1.19 10.91 0.61
C MET A 162 1.96 11.81 -0.32
N PHE A 163 3.19 12.16 0.06
CA PHE A 163 4.15 12.88 -0.76
C PHE A 163 5.15 11.87 -1.32
N LEU A 164 5.13 11.74 -2.63
CA LEU A 164 5.83 10.71 -3.37
C LEU A 164 6.84 11.35 -4.33
N GLU A 165 8.00 10.71 -4.49
CA GLU A 165 8.97 11.05 -5.53
C GLU A 165 9.30 9.77 -6.31
N LYS A 166 9.06 9.78 -7.62
CA LYS A 166 9.29 8.62 -8.46
C LYS A 166 10.78 8.33 -8.59
N PHE A 167 11.17 7.05 -8.52
CA PHE A 167 12.56 6.65 -8.73
C PHE A 167 13.07 7.09 -10.10
N ASN A 168 14.38 7.26 -10.20
CA ASN A 168 15.03 7.55 -11.47
C ASN A 168 14.87 6.37 -12.46
N GLU A 169 14.97 5.15 -11.95
CA GLU A 169 14.83 3.90 -12.69
C GLU A 169 13.79 2.99 -12.05
N PRO A 170 12.48 3.30 -12.21
CA PRO A 170 11.42 2.42 -11.73
C PRO A 170 11.13 1.30 -12.77
N PRO A 171 10.57 0.18 -12.34
CA PRO A 171 10.34 -0.23 -10.96
C PRO A 171 11.61 -0.81 -10.31
N LYS A 172 11.73 -0.70 -8.97
CA LYS A 172 12.73 -1.50 -8.25
C LYS A 172 12.45 -2.99 -8.47
N GLN A 173 13.51 -3.77 -8.56
CA GLN A 173 13.42 -5.24 -8.70
C GLN A 173 12.92 -5.86 -7.40
N ILE A 174 11.61 -6.02 -7.29
CA ILE A 174 10.96 -6.62 -6.12
C ILE A 174 11.28 -8.11 -6.02
N ASP A 175 11.44 -8.80 -7.15
CA ASP A 175 11.67 -10.24 -7.18
C ASP A 175 12.92 -10.62 -6.38
N LEU A 176 14.00 -9.84 -6.48
CA LEU A 176 15.22 -10.08 -5.70
C LEU A 176 14.99 -9.95 -4.17
N SER A 177 14.19 -8.96 -3.75
CA SER A 177 13.82 -8.80 -2.33
C SER A 177 12.91 -9.92 -1.86
N ALA A 178 11.98 -10.37 -2.69
CA ALA A 178 11.11 -11.50 -2.38
C ALA A 178 11.93 -12.79 -2.24
N ASP A 179 12.85 -13.07 -3.16
CA ASP A 179 13.72 -14.25 -3.12
C ASP A 179 14.60 -14.25 -1.86
N SER A 180 15.12 -13.09 -1.45
CA SER A 180 15.92 -12.94 -0.23
C SER A 180 15.11 -13.23 1.02
N VAL A 181 13.88 -12.70 1.10
CA VAL A 181 12.97 -12.97 2.21
C VAL A 181 12.55 -14.45 2.25
N ASP A 182 12.27 -15.04 1.10
CA ASP A 182 11.92 -16.47 0.98
C ASP A 182 13.07 -17.37 1.43
N ALA A 183 14.30 -17.00 1.11
CA ALA A 183 15.49 -17.73 1.58
C ALA A 183 15.58 -17.74 3.11
N ILE A 184 15.25 -16.64 3.79
CA ILE A 184 15.22 -16.58 5.27
C ILE A 184 14.16 -17.53 5.82
N PHE A 185 12.93 -17.45 5.29
CA PHE A 185 11.81 -18.27 5.78
C PHE A 185 11.90 -19.74 5.39
N SER A 186 12.76 -20.11 4.43
CA SER A 186 13.06 -21.50 4.08
C SER A 186 14.17 -22.12 4.92
N GLY A 187 14.77 -21.38 5.85
CA GLY A 187 15.88 -21.85 6.67
C GLY A 187 17.23 -21.88 5.95
N ALA A 188 17.38 -21.15 4.85
CA ALA A 188 18.65 -21.00 4.18
C ALA A 188 19.70 -20.40 5.13
N GLU A 189 20.94 -20.89 5.09
CA GLU A 189 22.03 -20.32 5.87
C GLU A 189 22.24 -18.84 5.44
N LEU A 190 22.17 -17.94 6.41
CA LEU A 190 22.37 -16.49 6.18
C LEU A 190 23.87 -16.14 5.94
N ALA A 191 24.77 -17.10 6.09
CA ALA A 191 26.19 -16.93 5.80
C ALA A 191 26.41 -16.73 4.30
N GLY A 192 26.64 -15.48 3.88
CA GLY A 192 26.81 -15.09 2.47
C GLY A 192 25.58 -14.44 1.83
N TRP A 193 24.52 -14.27 2.59
CA TRP A 193 23.36 -13.52 2.14
C TRP A 193 23.69 -12.02 1.97
N LYS A 194 23.41 -11.49 0.77
CA LYS A 194 23.79 -10.10 0.41
C LYS A 194 23.06 -9.05 1.25
N ASP A 195 21.88 -9.37 1.76
CA ASP A 195 21.01 -8.44 2.48
C ASP A 195 21.00 -8.72 4.00
N ARG A 196 22.10 -9.29 4.54
CA ARG A 196 22.23 -9.56 5.96
C ARG A 196 22.07 -8.30 6.82
N ASP A 197 22.60 -7.19 6.34
CA ASP A 197 22.46 -5.88 6.97
C ASP A 197 21.00 -5.42 7.08
N ILE A 198 20.16 -5.75 6.09
CA ILE A 198 18.73 -5.48 6.11
C ILE A 198 18.04 -6.32 7.19
N PHE A 199 18.40 -7.60 7.29
CA PHE A 199 17.84 -8.49 8.32
C PHE A 199 18.24 -8.06 9.73
N GLU A 200 19.51 -7.73 9.96
CA GLU A 200 20.00 -7.22 11.24
C GLU A 200 19.30 -5.90 11.62
N ALA A 201 19.11 -5.00 10.65
CA ALA A 201 18.36 -3.77 10.87
C ALA A 201 16.88 -4.00 11.15
N TYR A 202 16.27 -5.02 10.53
CA TYR A 202 14.90 -5.42 10.82
C TYR A 202 14.76 -5.94 12.26
N LEU A 203 15.65 -6.84 12.69
CA LEU A 203 15.64 -7.36 14.07
C LEU A 203 15.82 -6.23 15.10
N ALA A 204 16.72 -5.28 14.81
CA ALA A 204 16.89 -4.10 15.65
C ALA A 204 15.64 -3.20 15.70
N GLN A 205 14.92 -3.07 14.58
CA GLN A 205 13.68 -2.29 14.50
C GLN A 205 12.54 -2.90 15.33
N ILE A 206 12.47 -4.21 15.39
CA ILE A 206 11.43 -4.94 16.14
C ILE A 206 11.88 -5.33 17.56
N ASP A 207 13.11 -4.96 17.95
CA ASP A 207 13.72 -5.20 19.26
C ASP A 207 13.70 -6.69 19.67
N ILE A 208 14.19 -7.55 18.78
CA ILE A 208 14.24 -9.00 19.02
C ILE A 208 15.66 -9.55 18.83
N ASP A 209 16.04 -10.52 19.67
CA ASP A 209 17.32 -11.24 19.51
C ASP A 209 17.29 -12.18 18.31
N GLU A 210 18.41 -12.26 17.57
CA GLU A 210 18.52 -13.09 16.38
C GLU A 210 18.26 -14.58 16.68
N ASN A 211 18.71 -15.11 17.83
CA ASN A 211 18.50 -16.51 18.17
C ASN A 211 17.03 -16.81 18.46
N GLU A 212 16.32 -15.87 19.12
CA GLU A 212 14.89 -15.98 19.33
C GLU A 212 14.12 -15.96 18.00
N TYR A 213 14.47 -15.05 17.09
CA TYR A 213 13.85 -14.99 15.77
C TYR A 213 14.16 -16.25 14.94
N ARG A 214 15.38 -16.76 15.01
CA ARG A 214 15.75 -18.04 14.37
C ARG A 214 14.98 -19.23 14.95
N ALA A 215 14.77 -19.26 16.26
CA ALA A 215 13.95 -20.29 16.89
C ALA A 215 12.49 -20.23 16.37
N PHE A 216 11.96 -19.04 16.15
CA PHE A 216 10.67 -18.85 15.49
C PHE A 216 10.69 -19.38 14.04
N LEU A 217 11.67 -19.01 13.23
CA LEU A 217 11.79 -19.48 11.83
C LEU A 217 11.89 -21.02 11.75
N ASN A 218 12.61 -21.63 12.68
CA ASN A 218 12.78 -23.08 12.78
C ASN A 218 11.58 -23.79 13.43
N LYS A 219 10.54 -23.05 13.82
CA LYS A 219 9.33 -23.57 14.51
C LYS A 219 9.64 -24.36 15.79
N SER A 220 10.69 -23.97 16.50
CA SER A 220 11.16 -24.66 17.72
C SER A 220 10.55 -24.11 19.01
N LEU A 221 9.83 -22.99 18.96
CA LEU A 221 9.16 -22.40 20.12
C LEU A 221 7.79 -23.03 20.34
N SER A 222 7.47 -23.31 21.59
CA SER A 222 6.12 -23.73 22.01
C SER A 222 5.15 -22.53 22.05
N VAL A 223 3.86 -22.80 22.24
CA VAL A 223 2.88 -21.70 22.46
C VAL A 223 3.27 -20.87 23.69
N ALA A 224 3.72 -21.52 24.77
CA ALA A 224 4.14 -20.81 25.97
C ALA A 224 5.38 -19.92 25.75
N ASP A 225 6.35 -20.40 24.95
CA ASP A 225 7.51 -19.58 24.58
C ASP A 225 7.09 -18.35 23.76
N LEU A 226 6.17 -18.52 22.79
CA LEU A 226 5.62 -17.42 21.98
C LEU A 226 4.81 -16.42 22.82
N GLU A 227 4.03 -16.90 23.81
CA GLU A 227 3.31 -16.06 24.78
C GLU A 227 4.26 -15.29 25.70
N GLY A 228 5.40 -15.89 26.05
CA GLY A 228 6.43 -15.28 26.90
C GLY A 228 7.28 -14.23 26.18
N SER A 229 7.32 -14.25 24.86
CA SER A 229 8.07 -13.30 24.05
C SER A 229 7.38 -11.93 24.02
N GLU A 230 8.13 -10.86 24.25
CA GLU A 230 7.59 -9.50 24.14
C GLU A 230 7.07 -9.18 22.73
N TYR A 231 7.70 -9.76 21.71
CA TYR A 231 7.33 -9.53 20.32
C TYR A 231 6.28 -10.53 19.83
N PHE A 232 6.50 -11.84 19.98
CA PHE A 232 5.63 -12.85 19.39
C PHE A 232 4.29 -13.01 20.10
N LYS A 233 4.14 -12.57 21.36
CA LYS A 233 2.86 -12.62 22.09
C LYS A 233 1.71 -11.95 21.36
N MET A 234 2.01 -10.91 20.57
CA MET A 234 0.97 -10.24 19.79
C MET A 234 0.36 -11.14 18.71
N TYR A 235 1.15 -12.04 18.12
CA TYR A 235 0.64 -13.01 17.13
C TYR A 235 -0.23 -14.07 17.78
N VAL A 236 0.12 -14.52 18.99
CA VAL A 236 -0.69 -15.47 19.74
C VAL A 236 -2.06 -14.87 20.03
N MET A 237 -2.11 -13.64 20.52
CA MET A 237 -3.35 -12.92 20.80
C MET A 237 -4.18 -12.68 19.52
N ALA A 238 -3.54 -12.15 18.45
CA ALA A 238 -4.22 -11.88 17.20
C ALA A 238 -4.73 -13.16 16.52
N PHE A 239 -3.96 -14.25 16.56
CA PHE A 239 -4.40 -15.53 16.02
C PHE A 239 -5.60 -16.09 16.79
N ALA A 240 -5.60 -16.05 18.13
CA ALA A 240 -6.72 -16.52 18.95
C ALA A 240 -8.04 -15.84 18.59
N ASP A 241 -7.99 -14.54 18.24
CA ASP A 241 -9.16 -13.77 17.81
C ASP A 241 -9.50 -13.91 16.32
N SER A 242 -8.63 -14.51 15.54
CA SER A 242 -8.80 -14.67 14.09
C SER A 242 -9.95 -15.62 13.73
N SER A 243 -10.46 -15.46 12.52
CA SER A 243 -11.43 -16.39 11.93
C SER A 243 -10.82 -17.79 11.70
N ASP A 244 -9.52 -17.86 11.42
CA ASP A 244 -8.82 -19.12 11.15
C ASP A 244 -8.75 -19.98 12.42
N ALA A 245 -8.34 -19.41 13.55
CA ALA A 245 -8.35 -20.11 14.84
C ALA A 245 -9.77 -20.54 15.25
N LYS A 246 -10.74 -19.63 15.13
CA LYS A 246 -12.14 -19.92 15.45
C LYS A 246 -12.72 -21.03 14.58
N ASN A 247 -12.35 -21.08 13.30
CA ASN A 247 -12.77 -22.14 12.38
C ASN A 247 -12.07 -23.47 12.72
N LEU A 248 -10.76 -23.47 12.97
CA LEU A 248 -10.01 -24.66 13.36
C LEU A 248 -10.67 -25.35 14.56
N LEU A 249 -10.93 -24.59 15.63
CA LEU A 249 -11.51 -25.09 16.88
C LEU A 249 -12.93 -25.65 16.72
N LYS A 250 -13.66 -25.24 15.70
CA LYS A 250 -15.03 -25.72 15.41
C LYS A 250 -15.05 -27.00 14.59
N THR A 251 -13.98 -27.35 13.88
CA THR A 251 -13.96 -28.51 12.98
C THR A 251 -14.09 -29.82 13.71
N LYS A 252 -14.86 -30.77 13.14
CA LYS A 252 -14.99 -32.12 13.68
C LYS A 252 -13.62 -32.83 13.74
N ALA A 253 -12.81 -32.66 12.73
CA ALA A 253 -11.49 -33.25 12.63
C ALA A 253 -10.56 -32.81 13.77
N TYR A 254 -10.60 -31.54 14.16
CA TYR A 254 -9.83 -31.06 15.32
C TYR A 254 -10.34 -31.64 16.64
N LYS A 255 -11.65 -31.66 16.85
CA LYS A 255 -12.28 -32.16 18.09
C LYS A 255 -12.09 -33.66 18.32
N GLN A 256 -11.83 -34.42 17.26
CA GLN A 256 -11.56 -35.90 17.36
C GLN A 256 -10.11 -36.24 17.66
N LYS A 257 -9.21 -35.26 17.62
CA LYS A 257 -7.79 -35.43 17.92
C LYS A 257 -7.57 -35.54 19.42
N SER A 258 -6.49 -36.23 19.83
CA SER A 258 -5.99 -36.20 21.21
C SER A 258 -5.58 -34.81 21.64
N ALA A 259 -5.42 -34.54 22.93
CA ALA A 259 -5.00 -33.22 23.43
C ALA A 259 -3.66 -32.75 22.80
N ASP A 260 -2.69 -33.68 22.72
CA ASP A 260 -1.37 -33.38 22.14
C ASP A 260 -1.46 -33.07 20.64
N GLU A 261 -2.28 -33.82 19.90
CA GLU A 261 -2.52 -33.56 18.47
C GLU A 261 -3.28 -32.27 18.23
N GLN A 262 -4.18 -31.87 19.14
CA GLN A 262 -4.87 -30.59 19.09
C GLN A 262 -3.90 -29.44 19.32
N ALA A 263 -3.04 -29.56 20.33
CA ALA A 263 -2.01 -28.57 20.62
C ALA A 263 -1.03 -28.41 19.44
N ALA A 264 -0.56 -29.52 18.86
CA ALA A 264 0.30 -29.49 17.68
C ALA A 264 -0.37 -28.85 16.46
N ALA A 265 -1.63 -29.17 16.19
CA ALA A 265 -2.38 -28.58 15.07
C ALA A 265 -2.65 -27.09 15.28
N TYR A 266 -2.89 -26.67 16.52
CA TYR A 266 -3.04 -25.25 16.86
C TYR A 266 -1.74 -24.49 16.64
N LEU A 267 -0.63 -25.03 17.16
CA LEU A 267 0.70 -24.43 17.02
C LEU A 267 1.11 -24.32 15.55
N GLU A 268 0.87 -25.32 14.73
CA GLU A 268 1.15 -25.30 13.30
C GLU A 268 0.40 -24.15 12.58
N ARG A 269 -0.88 -23.97 12.92
CA ARG A 269 -1.69 -22.90 12.36
C ARG A 269 -1.25 -21.52 12.83
N LEU A 270 -0.88 -21.39 14.10
CA LEU A 270 -0.32 -20.17 14.67
C LEU A 270 0.98 -19.80 13.95
N TYR A 271 1.89 -20.76 13.72
CA TYR A 271 3.10 -20.50 12.96
C TYR A 271 2.81 -20.09 11.51
N SER A 272 1.87 -20.75 10.86
CA SER A 272 1.47 -20.37 9.49
C SER A 272 0.96 -18.94 9.44
N TYR A 273 0.13 -18.56 10.39
CA TYR A 273 -0.42 -17.21 10.53
C TYR A 273 0.69 -16.18 10.80
N ALA A 274 1.50 -16.41 11.83
CA ALA A 274 2.57 -15.48 12.21
C ALA A 274 3.64 -15.34 11.11
N SER A 275 4.07 -16.46 10.52
CA SER A 275 5.09 -16.44 9.45
C SER A 275 4.62 -15.72 8.21
N SER A 276 3.33 -15.80 7.85
CA SER A 276 2.83 -15.05 6.69
C SER A 276 2.92 -13.53 6.90
N ILE A 277 2.60 -13.07 8.11
CA ILE A 277 2.68 -11.64 8.47
C ILE A 277 4.14 -11.19 8.58
N GLU A 278 4.99 -11.98 9.25
CA GLU A 278 6.41 -11.66 9.40
C GLU A 278 7.13 -11.59 8.05
N ARG A 279 6.84 -12.53 7.15
CA ARG A 279 7.37 -12.51 5.79
C ARG A 279 6.99 -11.23 5.05
N GLU A 280 5.73 -10.80 5.15
CA GLU A 280 5.26 -9.57 4.55
C GLU A 280 5.92 -8.34 5.17
N LYS A 281 6.04 -8.28 6.50
CA LYS A 281 6.74 -7.20 7.20
C LYS A 281 8.20 -7.08 6.77
N LEU A 282 8.94 -8.17 6.75
CA LEU A 282 10.35 -8.16 6.34
C LEU A 282 10.49 -7.77 4.87
N PHE A 283 9.58 -8.24 4.01
CA PHE A 283 9.55 -7.85 2.61
C PHE A 283 9.35 -6.34 2.44
N TYR A 284 8.33 -5.75 3.08
CA TYR A 284 8.13 -4.31 3.01
C TYR A 284 9.29 -3.53 3.65
N PHE A 285 9.83 -4.02 4.76
CA PHE A 285 11.01 -3.40 5.38
C PHE A 285 12.19 -3.36 4.40
N SER A 286 12.46 -4.45 3.69
CA SER A 286 13.55 -4.52 2.71
C SER A 286 13.37 -3.49 1.57
N LEU A 287 12.14 -3.21 1.17
CA LEU A 287 11.84 -2.23 0.11
C LEU A 287 12.03 -0.78 0.57
N VAL A 288 11.79 -0.49 1.86
CA VAL A 288 11.93 0.87 2.42
C VAL A 288 13.24 1.08 3.17
N TYR A 289 14.07 0.06 3.27
CA TYR A 289 15.36 0.15 3.94
C TYR A 289 16.20 1.31 3.39
N GLN A 290 16.74 2.14 4.30
CA GLN A 290 17.45 3.38 4.00
C GLN A 290 16.59 4.52 3.42
N GLN A 291 15.26 4.40 3.36
CA GLN A 291 14.39 5.52 3.03
C GLN A 291 14.06 6.33 4.29
N THR A 292 13.99 7.65 4.14
CA THR A 292 13.52 8.54 5.20
C THR A 292 12.14 9.08 4.83
N THR A 293 11.14 8.81 5.68
CA THR A 293 9.77 9.30 5.53
C THR A 293 9.39 10.18 6.71
N VAL A 294 8.88 11.39 6.45
CA VAL A 294 8.35 12.28 7.48
C VAL A 294 6.87 11.97 7.69
N ILE A 295 6.50 11.65 8.93
CA ILE A 295 5.10 11.40 9.29
C ILE A 295 4.59 12.59 10.11
N ILE A 296 3.49 13.20 9.65
CA ILE A 296 2.82 14.31 10.30
C ILE A 296 1.42 13.84 10.69
N THR A 297 1.12 13.88 11.98
CA THR A 297 -0.20 13.57 12.52
C THR A 297 -0.80 14.80 13.18
N ALA A 298 -2.11 14.93 13.14
CA ALA A 298 -2.79 15.91 13.98
C ALA A 298 -2.51 15.59 15.46
N PRO A 299 -2.40 16.62 16.34
CA PRO A 299 -2.37 16.39 17.78
C PRO A 299 -3.57 15.53 18.18
N ALA A 300 -3.36 14.60 19.13
CA ALA A 300 -4.49 13.89 19.72
C ALA A 300 -5.45 14.94 20.31
N ASP A 301 -6.73 14.85 19.96
CA ASP A 301 -7.76 15.66 20.60
C ASP A 301 -7.74 15.33 22.11
N ASN A 302 -7.34 16.32 22.94
CA ASN A 302 -7.41 16.23 24.40
C ASN A 302 -8.86 16.32 24.87
#